data_cb36485c7b8722468f987848fe5fb171
#
_entry.id   cb36485c7b8722468f987848fe5fb171
#
_cell.length_a   1.000
_cell.length_b   1.000
_cell.length_c   1.000
_cell.angle_alpha   90.00
_cell.angle_beta   90.00
_cell.angle_gamma   90.00
#
_symmetry.space_group_name_H-M   'P 1'
#
loop_
_entity.id
_entity.type
_entity.pdbx_description
1 polymer ?
#
loop_
_entity_poly.entity_id
_entity_poly.type
_entity_poly.pdbx_seq_one_letter_code
_entity_poly.pdbx_strand_id
1 'polypeptide(L)'
;MRTSEIEFLTKHTDETIPAMRRAKDACLAGDLPAAEKLFADYIKETLSPETFFEIPYVKEWYPKEENREKILTRAERIVDGWVSSCGFPWHFEDGKIDWKSNKTPNGYREWPWQLSRHGEFSGLAQAYLLTGDELHHFYIRNCKVCRHI
;
A
#
# COMPACT_ATOMS: atom_id res chain seq x y z
N MET A 1 2.91 8.91 -20.74
CA MET A 1 4.32 9.36 -20.73
C MET A 1 4.75 9.37 -19.27
N ARG A 2 5.77 8.61 -18.90
CA ARG A 2 6.27 8.63 -17.52
C ARG A 2 7.07 9.91 -17.30
N THR A 3 6.71 10.72 -16.31
CA THR A 3 7.54 11.83 -15.84
C THR A 3 8.83 11.26 -15.26
N SER A 4 9.99 11.77 -15.69
CA SER A 4 11.25 11.37 -15.08
C SER A 4 11.35 11.90 -13.65
N GLU A 5 12.16 11.26 -12.81
CA GLU A 5 12.40 11.71 -11.41
C GLU A 5 12.91 13.15 -11.38
N ILE A 6 13.81 13.49 -12.30
CA ILE A 6 14.32 14.86 -12.47
C ILE A 6 13.20 15.83 -12.80
N GLU A 7 12.31 15.49 -13.74
CA GLU A 7 11.18 16.33 -14.12
C GLU A 7 10.21 16.50 -12.95
N PHE A 8 9.93 15.43 -12.21
CA PHE A 8 9.08 15.48 -11.03
C PHE A 8 9.67 16.43 -9.98
N LEU A 9 10.92 16.24 -9.59
CA LEU A 9 11.57 17.03 -8.55
C LEU A 9 11.76 18.51 -8.95
N THR A 10 11.89 18.81 -10.24
CA THR A 10 12.14 20.18 -10.71
C THR A 10 10.90 20.96 -11.09
N LYS A 11 9.81 20.30 -11.53
CA LYS A 11 8.61 20.96 -12.05
C LYS A 11 7.34 20.73 -11.25
N HIS A 12 7.27 19.65 -10.47
CA HIS A 12 6.01 19.23 -9.83
C HIS A 12 6.08 19.21 -8.31
N THR A 13 7.15 19.72 -7.70
CA THR A 13 7.25 19.89 -6.24
C THR A 13 6.91 21.31 -5.80
N ASP A 14 6.28 21.43 -4.64
CA ASP A 14 5.93 22.73 -4.06
C ASP A 14 7.15 23.37 -3.40
N GLU A 15 7.67 24.44 -4.02
CA GLU A 15 8.84 25.16 -3.55
C GLU A 15 8.60 25.99 -2.29
N THR A 16 7.35 26.18 -1.86
CA THR A 16 7.04 26.84 -0.59
C THR A 16 7.45 25.96 0.59
N ILE A 17 7.56 24.65 0.36
CA ILE A 17 8.05 23.68 1.34
C ILE A 17 9.58 23.67 1.33
N PRO A 18 10.27 24.05 2.44
CA PRO A 18 11.74 24.17 2.45
C PRO A 18 12.48 22.87 2.08
N ALA A 19 11.95 21.71 2.46
CA ALA A 19 12.54 20.42 2.10
C ALA A 19 12.46 20.15 0.58
N MET A 20 11.32 20.50 -0.03
CA MET A 20 11.15 20.33 -1.49
C MET A 20 12.03 21.28 -2.28
N ARG A 21 12.21 22.51 -1.81
CA ARG A 21 13.15 23.46 -2.41
C ARG A 21 14.58 22.90 -2.39
N ARG A 22 15.04 22.38 -1.24
CA ARG A 22 16.38 21.77 -1.12
C ARG A 22 16.54 20.56 -2.04
N ALA A 23 15.52 19.72 -2.14
CA ALA A 23 15.53 18.57 -3.05
C ALA A 23 15.64 19.02 -4.51
N LYS A 24 14.89 20.04 -4.91
CA LYS A 24 14.98 20.65 -6.24
C LYS A 24 16.36 21.24 -6.52
N ASP A 25 16.92 22.00 -5.58
CA ASP A 25 18.26 22.61 -5.71
C ASP A 25 19.34 21.55 -5.89
N ALA A 26 19.31 20.46 -5.10
CA ALA A 26 20.21 19.32 -5.25
C ALA A 26 20.05 18.65 -6.63
N CYS A 27 18.82 18.46 -7.08
CA CYS A 27 18.54 17.90 -8.41
C CYS A 27 19.09 18.78 -9.53
N LEU A 28 18.91 20.09 -9.45
CA LEU A 28 19.44 21.06 -10.43
C LEU A 28 20.97 21.15 -10.40
N ALA A 29 21.60 20.88 -9.25
CA ALA A 29 23.04 20.75 -9.10
C ALA A 29 23.61 19.43 -9.65
N GLY A 30 22.76 18.53 -10.12
CA GLY A 30 23.15 17.21 -10.67
C GLY A 30 23.29 16.11 -9.61
N ASP A 31 22.97 16.38 -8.35
CA ASP A 31 23.02 15.40 -7.25
C ASP A 31 21.64 14.76 -7.02
N LEU A 32 21.24 13.88 -7.95
CA LEU A 32 19.97 13.18 -7.87
C LEU A 32 19.84 12.31 -6.59
N PRO A 33 20.86 11.56 -6.15
CA PRO A 33 20.78 10.80 -4.91
C PRO A 33 20.50 11.66 -3.66
N ALA A 34 21.12 12.83 -3.57
CA ALA A 34 20.81 13.77 -2.46
C ALA A 34 19.39 14.32 -2.56
N ALA A 35 18.92 14.63 -3.77
CA ALA A 35 17.57 15.12 -4.00
C ALA A 35 16.51 14.07 -3.59
N GLU A 36 16.68 12.82 -4.01
CA GLU A 36 15.81 11.69 -3.65
C GLU A 36 15.79 11.45 -2.12
N LYS A 37 16.96 11.53 -1.49
CA LYS A 37 17.05 11.38 -0.03
C LYS A 37 16.27 12.48 0.69
N LEU A 38 16.46 13.75 0.29
CA LEU A 38 15.74 14.89 0.90
C LEU A 38 14.23 14.76 0.72
N PHE A 39 13.78 14.31 -0.44
CA PHE A 39 12.37 14.06 -0.71
C PHE A 39 11.83 12.90 0.16
N ALA A 40 12.56 11.79 0.23
CA ALA A 40 12.16 10.63 1.04
C ALA A 40 12.11 10.94 2.54
N ASP A 41 13.07 11.71 3.04
CA ASP A 41 13.11 12.14 4.44
C ASP A 41 11.89 13.04 4.76
N TYR A 42 11.56 13.98 3.89
CA TYR A 42 10.37 14.81 4.03
C TYR A 42 9.07 13.97 4.06
N ILE A 43 8.94 13.01 3.15
CA ILE A 43 7.77 12.12 3.12
C ILE A 43 7.67 11.32 4.42
N LYS A 44 8.77 10.78 4.93
CA LYS A 44 8.79 10.04 6.20
C LYS A 44 8.39 10.91 7.39
N GLU A 45 8.89 12.14 7.45
CA GLU A 45 8.57 13.08 8.52
C GLU A 45 7.10 13.55 8.48
N THR A 46 6.57 13.75 7.27
CA THR A 46 5.22 14.32 7.07
C THR A 46 4.13 13.27 7.09
N LEU A 47 4.43 12.08 6.55
CA LEU A 47 3.50 10.95 6.43
C LEU A 47 3.90 9.80 7.36
N SER A 48 4.49 10.12 8.53
CA SER A 48 4.77 9.09 9.52
C SER A 48 3.48 8.35 9.92
N PRO A 49 3.53 7.05 10.20
CA PRO A 49 2.37 6.33 10.67
C PRO A 49 1.69 7.02 11.86
N GLU A 50 2.47 7.56 12.79
CA GLU A 50 1.96 8.29 13.95
C GLU A 50 1.11 9.49 13.53
N THR A 51 1.62 10.33 12.61
CA THR A 51 0.90 11.50 12.09
C THR A 51 -0.36 11.09 11.35
N PHE A 52 -0.30 10.05 10.52
CA PHE A 52 -1.44 9.55 9.79
C PHE A 52 -2.53 9.02 10.72
N PHE A 53 -2.17 8.26 11.76
CA PHE A 53 -3.12 7.70 12.71
C PHE A 53 -3.70 8.73 13.70
N GLU A 54 -3.08 9.90 13.82
CA GLU A 54 -3.65 11.01 14.60
C GLU A 54 -4.81 11.72 13.91
N ILE A 55 -5.01 11.53 12.60
CA ILE A 55 -6.15 12.09 11.87
C ILE A 55 -7.44 11.46 12.42
N PRO A 56 -8.43 12.27 12.92
CA PRO A 56 -9.63 11.75 13.56
C PRO A 56 -10.38 10.73 12.70
N TYR A 57 -10.48 10.98 11.40
CA TYR A 57 -11.12 10.09 10.45
C TYR A 57 -10.44 8.71 10.38
N VAL A 58 -9.11 8.65 10.47
CA VAL A 58 -8.36 7.38 10.45
C VAL A 58 -8.57 6.61 11.75
N LYS A 59 -8.69 7.31 12.90
CA LYS A 59 -8.98 6.67 14.19
C LYS A 59 -10.30 5.91 14.21
N GLU A 60 -11.30 6.35 13.44
CA GLU A 60 -12.57 5.63 13.31
C GLU A 60 -12.40 4.27 12.60
N TRP A 61 -11.39 4.14 11.75
CA TRP A 61 -11.07 2.92 11.01
C TRP A 61 -10.07 2.02 11.74
N TYR A 62 -9.54 2.48 12.86
CA TYR A 62 -8.60 1.68 13.64
C TYR A 62 -9.30 0.38 14.11
N PRO A 63 -8.61 -0.77 14.04
CA PRO A 63 -9.24 -2.02 14.42
C PRO A 63 -9.61 -2.01 15.90
N LYS A 64 -10.87 -2.35 16.18
CA LYS A 64 -11.36 -2.45 17.55
C LYS A 64 -11.08 -3.84 18.11
N GLU A 65 -10.65 -3.91 19.36
CA GLU A 65 -10.34 -5.18 20.04
C GLU A 65 -11.52 -6.16 20.04
N GLU A 66 -12.76 -5.68 20.12
CA GLU A 66 -13.97 -6.48 19.99
C GLU A 66 -14.08 -7.26 18.66
N ASN A 67 -13.39 -6.80 17.62
CA ASN A 67 -13.37 -7.44 16.30
C ASN A 67 -12.10 -8.26 16.05
N ARG A 68 -11.23 -8.39 17.04
CA ARG A 68 -9.90 -9.01 16.93
C ARG A 68 -9.96 -10.38 16.25
N GLU A 69 -10.73 -11.30 16.78
CA GLU A 69 -10.82 -12.67 16.27
C GLU A 69 -11.23 -12.68 14.79
N LYS A 70 -12.25 -11.90 14.43
CA LYS A 70 -12.74 -11.80 13.05
C LYS A 70 -11.68 -11.23 12.10
N ILE A 71 -10.94 -10.22 12.56
CA ILE A 71 -9.87 -9.59 11.77
C ILE A 71 -8.73 -10.57 11.54
N LEU A 72 -8.28 -11.27 12.59
CA LEU A 72 -7.18 -12.23 12.49
C LEU A 72 -7.56 -13.43 11.62
N THR A 73 -8.73 -14.03 11.82
CA THR A 73 -9.21 -15.12 10.96
C THR A 73 -9.26 -14.72 9.49
N ARG A 74 -9.70 -13.47 9.20
CA ARG A 74 -9.68 -12.95 7.83
C ARG A 74 -8.27 -12.81 7.29
N ALA A 75 -7.36 -12.26 8.07
CA ALA A 75 -5.97 -12.05 7.67
C ALA A 75 -5.24 -13.38 7.41
N GLU A 76 -5.42 -14.38 8.28
CA GLU A 76 -4.88 -15.72 8.10
C GLU A 76 -5.35 -16.36 6.81
N ARG A 77 -6.65 -16.25 6.50
CA ARG A 77 -7.19 -16.75 5.23
C ARG A 77 -6.55 -16.07 4.02
N ILE A 78 -6.30 -14.76 4.08
CA ILE A 78 -5.65 -14.03 2.98
C ILE A 78 -4.22 -14.51 2.81
N VAL A 79 -3.48 -14.71 3.90
CA VAL A 79 -2.11 -15.25 3.88
C VAL A 79 -2.08 -16.66 3.29
N ASP A 80 -3.08 -17.48 3.58
CA ASP A 80 -3.27 -18.82 3.00
C ASP A 80 -3.70 -18.80 1.52
N GLY A 81 -3.93 -17.62 0.93
CA GLY A 81 -4.28 -17.47 -0.48
C GLY A 81 -5.78 -17.37 -0.78
N TRP A 82 -6.63 -17.26 0.25
CA TRP A 82 -8.06 -17.02 0.05
C TRP A 82 -8.34 -15.56 -0.27
N VAL A 83 -9.04 -15.34 -1.37
CA VAL A 83 -9.56 -14.03 -1.77
C VAL A 83 -11.07 -14.10 -2.02
N SER A 84 -11.74 -12.98 -1.95
CA SER A 84 -13.14 -12.88 -2.33
C SER A 84 -13.37 -11.58 -3.09
N SER A 85 -13.82 -11.68 -4.29
CA SER A 85 -14.13 -10.54 -5.14
C SER A 85 -15.51 -10.69 -5.72
N CYS A 86 -16.32 -9.63 -5.70
CA CYS A 86 -17.71 -9.63 -6.18
C CYS A 86 -18.56 -10.79 -5.61
N GLY A 87 -18.33 -11.17 -4.34
CA GLY A 87 -19.03 -12.27 -3.71
C GLY A 87 -18.60 -13.67 -4.15
N PHE A 88 -17.61 -13.78 -5.03
CA PHE A 88 -17.09 -15.06 -5.49
C PHE A 88 -15.72 -15.33 -4.85
N PRO A 89 -15.63 -16.30 -3.90
CA PRO A 89 -14.37 -16.66 -3.25
C PRO A 89 -13.52 -17.56 -4.15
N TRP A 90 -12.20 -17.45 -4.01
CA TRP A 90 -11.25 -18.33 -4.64
C TRP A 90 -10.05 -18.58 -3.73
N HIS A 91 -9.49 -19.79 -3.80
CA HIS A 91 -8.27 -20.18 -3.10
C HIS A 91 -7.12 -20.39 -4.08
N PHE A 92 -6.03 -19.66 -3.89
CA PHE A 92 -4.78 -19.88 -4.59
C PHE A 92 -3.90 -20.78 -3.72
N GLU A 93 -3.86 -22.08 -4.03
CA GLU A 93 -3.27 -23.14 -3.19
C GLU A 93 -1.79 -22.92 -2.82
N ASP A 94 -1.05 -22.17 -3.64
CA ASP A 94 0.35 -21.82 -3.37
C ASP A 94 0.50 -20.50 -2.57
N GLY A 95 -0.59 -19.94 -2.09
CA GLY A 95 -0.62 -18.63 -1.41
C GLY A 95 -0.24 -17.44 -2.29
N LYS A 96 0.00 -17.66 -3.59
CA LYS A 96 0.41 -16.62 -4.53
C LYS A 96 -0.78 -16.14 -5.34
N ILE A 97 -1.36 -15.05 -4.91
CA ILE A 97 -2.52 -14.46 -5.57
C ILE A 97 -2.12 -13.94 -6.95
N ASP A 98 -2.76 -14.52 -7.99
CA ASP A 98 -2.67 -13.98 -9.36
C ASP A 98 -3.74 -12.91 -9.54
N TRP A 99 -3.35 -11.67 -9.31
CA TRP A 99 -4.22 -10.49 -9.36
C TRP A 99 -4.83 -10.20 -10.73
N LYS A 100 -4.32 -10.83 -11.78
CA LYS A 100 -4.79 -10.63 -13.17
C LYS A 100 -5.73 -11.74 -13.65
N SER A 101 -5.75 -12.86 -12.95
CA SER A 101 -6.60 -13.98 -13.34
C SER A 101 -8.07 -13.74 -13.06
N ASN A 102 -8.93 -14.29 -13.92
CA ASN A 102 -10.37 -14.33 -13.67
C ASN A 102 -10.77 -15.76 -13.32
N LYS A 103 -11.30 -15.95 -12.13
CA LYS A 103 -11.67 -17.29 -11.60
C LYS A 103 -13.17 -17.54 -11.64
N THR A 104 -13.97 -16.59 -12.13
CA THR A 104 -15.41 -16.78 -12.25
C THR A 104 -15.77 -17.69 -13.43
N PRO A 105 -16.73 -18.63 -13.30
CA PRO A 105 -17.12 -19.55 -14.35
C PRO A 105 -17.64 -18.88 -15.62
N ASN A 106 -18.23 -17.68 -15.46
CA ASN A 106 -18.81 -16.92 -16.55
C ASN A 106 -17.90 -15.81 -17.09
N GLY A 107 -16.63 -15.74 -16.65
CA GLY A 107 -15.69 -14.73 -17.08
C GLY A 107 -16.06 -13.29 -16.65
N TYR A 108 -16.76 -13.12 -15.54
CA TYR A 108 -17.23 -11.82 -15.06
C TYR A 108 -16.08 -10.82 -14.86
N ARG A 109 -16.03 -9.80 -15.69
CA ARG A 109 -14.89 -8.86 -15.79
C ARG A 109 -14.61 -8.05 -14.52
N GLU A 110 -15.62 -7.77 -13.70
CA GLU A 110 -15.45 -7.05 -12.43
C GLU A 110 -14.63 -7.83 -11.41
N TRP A 111 -14.61 -9.16 -11.49
CA TRP A 111 -13.89 -9.98 -10.53
C TRP A 111 -12.39 -9.64 -10.45
N PRO A 112 -11.60 -9.67 -11.56
CA PRO A 112 -10.20 -9.27 -11.52
C PRO A 112 -10.01 -7.77 -11.27
N TRP A 113 -10.96 -6.92 -11.70
CA TRP A 113 -10.86 -5.49 -11.43
C TRP A 113 -11.03 -5.17 -9.95
N GLN A 114 -11.99 -5.78 -9.27
CA GLN A 114 -12.19 -5.61 -7.84
C GLN A 114 -11.02 -6.24 -7.05
N LEU A 115 -10.55 -7.42 -7.49
CA LEU A 115 -9.39 -8.06 -6.89
C LEU A 115 -8.15 -7.16 -6.98
N SER A 116 -7.90 -6.53 -8.12
CA SER A 116 -6.75 -5.63 -8.33
C SER A 116 -6.81 -4.33 -7.54
N ARG A 117 -7.93 -4.01 -6.87
CA ARG A 117 -8.03 -2.90 -5.90
C ARG A 117 -7.47 -3.24 -4.53
N HIS A 118 -6.99 -4.48 -4.36
CA HIS A 118 -6.31 -4.92 -3.14
C HIS A 118 -7.10 -4.70 -1.84
N GLY A 119 -8.42 -4.91 -1.87
CA GLY A 119 -9.28 -4.78 -0.69
C GLY A 119 -8.86 -5.67 0.49
N GLU A 120 -8.13 -6.73 0.21
CA GLU A 120 -7.53 -7.64 1.18
C GLU A 120 -6.48 -6.96 2.05
N PHE A 121 -5.75 -5.97 1.51
CA PHE A 121 -4.70 -5.27 2.25
C PHE A 121 -5.23 -4.53 3.48
N SER A 122 -6.47 -4.06 3.45
CA SER A 122 -7.07 -3.43 4.63
C SER A 122 -7.20 -4.40 5.81
N GLY A 123 -7.55 -5.66 5.53
CA GLY A 123 -7.63 -6.72 6.56
C GLY A 123 -6.27 -7.09 7.13
N LEU A 124 -5.25 -7.20 6.26
CA LEU A 124 -3.87 -7.46 6.68
C LEU A 124 -3.29 -6.31 7.50
N ALA A 125 -3.54 -5.06 7.08
CA ALA A 125 -3.11 -3.89 7.83
C ALA A 125 -3.76 -3.81 9.22
N GLN A 126 -5.06 -4.08 9.31
CA GLN A 126 -5.75 -4.14 10.60
C GLN A 126 -5.20 -5.24 11.52
N ALA A 127 -4.89 -6.42 10.96
CA ALA A 127 -4.28 -7.50 11.73
C ALA A 127 -2.88 -7.13 12.23
N TYR A 128 -2.07 -6.49 11.38
CA TYR A 128 -0.75 -5.97 11.78
C TYR A 128 -0.86 -4.95 12.92
N LEU A 129 -1.80 -4.00 12.82
CA LEU A 129 -2.02 -2.99 13.86
C LEU A 129 -2.46 -3.60 15.22
N LEU A 130 -3.15 -4.75 15.18
CA LEU A 130 -3.59 -5.45 16.39
C LEU A 130 -2.51 -6.33 17.03
N THR A 131 -1.59 -6.86 16.22
CA THR A 131 -0.66 -7.91 16.65
C THR A 131 0.80 -7.52 16.61
N GLY A 132 1.16 -6.57 15.74
CA GLY A 132 2.55 -6.31 15.37
C GLY A 132 3.21 -7.45 14.58
N ASP A 133 2.43 -8.44 14.11
CA ASP A 133 2.96 -9.60 13.38
C ASP A 133 3.44 -9.19 11.99
N GLU A 134 4.75 -9.26 11.79
CA GLU A 134 5.41 -8.89 10.53
C GLU A 134 4.99 -9.75 9.33
N LEU A 135 4.40 -10.93 9.54
CA LEU A 135 3.88 -11.76 8.45
C LEU A 135 2.81 -11.01 7.65
N HIS A 136 1.90 -10.31 8.32
CA HIS A 136 0.85 -9.51 7.67
C HIS A 136 1.45 -8.34 6.88
N HIS A 137 2.47 -7.69 7.43
CA HIS A 137 3.20 -6.62 6.75
C HIS A 137 4.03 -7.16 5.56
N PHE A 138 4.71 -8.29 5.76
CA PHE A 138 5.51 -8.95 4.72
C PHE A 138 4.67 -9.32 3.50
N TYR A 139 3.44 -9.79 3.71
CA TYR A 139 2.54 -10.15 2.63
C TYR A 139 2.19 -8.94 1.75
N ILE A 140 1.90 -7.79 2.36
CA ILE A 140 1.65 -6.54 1.66
C ILE A 140 2.90 -6.10 0.87
N ARG A 141 4.09 -6.12 1.49
CA ARG A 141 5.35 -5.69 0.86
C ARG A 141 5.80 -6.58 -0.29
N ASN A 142 5.49 -7.87 -0.23
CA ASN A 142 5.93 -8.85 -1.24
C ASN A 142 4.90 -9.11 -2.34
N CYS A 143 3.77 -8.45 -2.33
CA CYS A 143 2.84 -8.45 -3.44
C CYS A 143 3.57 -7.95 -4.70
N LYS A 144 3.77 -8.85 -5.68
CA LYS A 144 4.53 -8.53 -6.90
C LYS A 144 3.92 -7.39 -7.73
N VAL A 145 2.65 -7.10 -7.55
CA VAL A 145 1.97 -6.00 -8.25
C VAL A 145 2.42 -4.65 -7.70
N CYS A 146 2.68 -4.55 -6.39
CA CYS A 146 3.12 -3.29 -5.77
C CYS A 146 4.58 -2.92 -6.09
N ARG A 147 5.38 -3.85 -6.62
CA ARG A 147 6.78 -3.58 -7.01
C ARG A 147 6.94 -2.94 -8.39
N HIS A 148 5.86 -2.75 -9.12
CA HIS A 148 5.87 -2.23 -10.50
C HIS A 148 5.00 -0.98 -10.67
N ILE A 149 4.60 -0.35 -9.56
CA ILE A 149 4.07 1.01 -9.50
C ILE A 149 5.18 1.90 -8.94
#